data_cb5350a4e3f2a9cac70c063e5c96e4fb
#
_entry.id   cb5350a4e3f2a9cac70c063e5c96e4fb
#
_cell.length_a   1.000
_cell.length_b   1.000
_cell.length_c   1.000
_cell.angle_alpha   90.00
_cell.angle_beta   90.00
_cell.angle_gamma   90.00
#
_symmetry.space_group_name_H-M   'P 1'
#
loop_
_entity.id
_entity.type
_entity.pdbx_description
1 polymer ?
#
loop_
_entity_poly.entity_id
_entity_poly.type
_entity_poly.pdbx_seq_one_letter_code
_entity_poly.pdbx_strand_id
1 'polypeptide(L)'
;MVTDLTKEHPDKTLWRFLLPMMLSVMFQQIYNIADSMIAGKFAGEDALAAVGASYPITVIFMAFAVGMNLGTSVIVSRLFGAGDRKGVKRAVTTAFAASGALGIALTVFGCVACRSMMVWIRTPENILADGELYLKIYVFGLLFLMLYNVCTGVCTALGDSKTPLYFLLGSSAGNILLDFLFVARFRWGVSGVAWATFIAQGISAILVLITVIRRLSVMTAEKQPLFDGKLCRQILAIAVPSILQQSVLSVGNLVVQAIINQYGSAVVAGYSGAIKLNTFAINIFMTLGSCLSSYTAQNLGAGKPERIPMGFKTGLKLSELTALPFVILYFGFSRQMMSLFLNAESTGALNAGVAFLQIVSPWYLMIVVKLMTDGIIRGYGAMLYFVLATIPDLILRIIFALIFSQKFASTGIWMAWPFGWLAATGLTIFFYRKVLKKMRCNNF
;
A
#
# COMPACT_ATOMS: atom_id res chain seq x y z
N MET A 1 0.57 17.25 -15.69
CA MET A 1 1.25 16.94 -16.98
C MET A 1 1.46 15.45 -17.06
N VAL A 2 1.03 14.81 -18.13
CA VAL A 2 1.30 13.39 -18.41
C VAL A 2 2.78 13.26 -18.78
N THR A 3 3.51 12.42 -18.08
CA THR A 3 4.93 12.15 -18.38
C THR A 3 5.02 10.83 -19.14
N ASP A 4 5.44 10.89 -20.39
CA ASP A 4 5.67 9.68 -21.19
C ASP A 4 6.98 9.02 -20.71
N LEU A 5 6.85 7.87 -20.04
CA LEU A 5 7.99 7.17 -19.44
C LEU A 5 8.86 6.44 -20.48
N THR A 6 8.52 6.53 -21.78
CA THR A 6 9.21 5.84 -22.87
C THR A 6 10.14 6.73 -23.69
N LYS A 7 10.13 8.06 -23.47
CA LYS A 7 10.81 9.05 -24.34
C LYS A 7 12.11 9.60 -23.77
N GLU A 8 12.05 10.24 -22.59
CA GLU A 8 13.21 10.89 -21.99
C GLU A 8 14.18 9.88 -21.37
N HIS A 9 15.40 10.34 -21.01
CA HIS A 9 16.35 9.50 -20.28
C HIS A 9 15.75 9.00 -18.95
N PRO A 10 15.95 7.72 -18.58
CA PRO A 10 15.32 7.12 -17.42
C PRO A 10 15.52 7.91 -16.11
N ASP A 11 16.70 8.47 -15.88
CA ASP A 11 17.01 9.23 -14.68
C ASP A 11 16.07 10.42 -14.49
N LYS A 12 15.95 11.26 -15.52
CA LYS A 12 15.11 12.47 -15.47
C LYS A 12 13.63 12.13 -15.35
N THR A 13 13.21 11.11 -16.10
CA THR A 13 11.83 10.65 -16.14
C THR A 13 11.41 10.08 -14.78
N LEU A 14 12.23 9.19 -14.21
CA LEU A 14 11.93 8.55 -12.93
C LEU A 14 11.94 9.55 -11.78
N TRP A 15 12.90 10.48 -11.69
CA TRP A 15 12.90 11.52 -10.67
C TRP A 15 11.61 12.35 -10.67
N ARG A 16 11.19 12.83 -11.84
CA ARG A 16 9.96 13.64 -11.97
C ARG A 16 8.71 12.87 -11.64
N PHE A 17 8.72 11.55 -11.86
CA PHE A 17 7.58 10.69 -11.60
C PHE A 17 7.54 10.22 -10.15
N LEU A 18 8.69 9.85 -9.58
CA LEU A 18 8.81 9.31 -8.22
C LEU A 18 8.55 10.35 -7.14
N LEU A 19 9.12 11.55 -7.26
CA LEU A 19 9.07 12.55 -6.20
C LEU A 19 7.63 12.93 -5.76
N PRO A 20 6.68 13.23 -6.66
CA PRO A 20 5.32 13.52 -6.23
C PRO A 20 4.61 12.32 -5.58
N MET A 21 4.92 11.08 -6.01
CA MET A 21 4.33 9.88 -5.41
C MET A 21 4.89 9.61 -4.01
N MET A 22 6.19 9.81 -3.79
CA MET A 22 6.80 9.75 -2.46
C MET A 22 6.16 10.77 -1.51
N LEU A 23 6.01 12.02 -1.96
CA LEU A 23 5.35 13.07 -1.19
C LEU A 23 3.91 12.67 -0.86
N SER A 24 3.17 12.08 -1.80
CA SER A 24 1.80 11.59 -1.55
C SER A 24 1.77 10.60 -0.39
N VAL A 25 2.66 9.61 -0.38
CA VAL A 25 2.69 8.62 0.70
C VAL A 25 3.14 9.23 2.03
N MET A 26 4.11 10.14 2.01
CA MET A 26 4.53 10.85 3.22
C MET A 26 3.37 11.65 3.84
N PHE A 27 2.64 12.41 3.03
CA PHE A 27 1.47 13.14 3.49
C PHE A 27 0.34 12.22 3.97
N GLN A 28 0.13 11.08 3.29
CA GLN A 28 -0.86 10.08 3.72
C GLN A 28 -0.52 9.52 5.10
N GLN A 29 0.75 9.25 5.39
CA GLN A 29 1.15 8.74 6.70
C GLN A 29 1.02 9.80 7.79
N ILE A 30 1.37 11.06 7.51
CA ILE A 30 1.16 12.18 8.43
C ILE A 30 -0.33 12.37 8.72
N TYR A 31 -1.15 12.30 7.69
CA TYR A 31 -2.60 12.36 7.82
C TYR A 31 -3.14 11.22 8.71
N ASN A 32 -2.73 9.98 8.50
CA ASN A 32 -3.18 8.84 9.32
C ASN A 32 -2.82 9.00 10.81
N ILE A 33 -1.68 9.65 11.09
CA ILE A 33 -1.28 9.98 12.47
C ILE A 33 -2.22 11.08 13.03
N ALA A 34 -2.47 12.14 12.27
CA ALA A 34 -3.34 13.24 12.70
C ALA A 34 -4.78 12.76 12.97
N ASP A 35 -5.34 11.94 12.09
CA ASP A 35 -6.66 11.32 12.24
C ASP A 35 -6.76 10.50 13.54
N SER A 36 -5.76 9.64 13.78
CA SER A 36 -5.69 8.85 15.02
C SER A 36 -5.55 9.72 16.28
N MET A 37 -4.84 10.86 16.19
CA MET A 37 -4.72 11.81 17.31
C MET A 37 -6.05 12.53 17.59
N ILE A 38 -6.78 12.93 16.57
CA ILE A 38 -8.11 13.57 16.70
C ILE A 38 -9.09 12.58 17.30
N ALA A 39 -9.16 11.36 16.76
CA ALA A 39 -10.01 10.30 17.29
C ALA A 39 -9.71 10.03 18.78
N GLY A 40 -8.46 9.84 19.15
CA GLY A 40 -8.10 9.56 20.55
C GLY A 40 -8.35 10.71 21.52
N LYS A 41 -8.07 11.97 21.08
CA LYS A 41 -8.20 13.15 21.96
C LYS A 41 -9.64 13.63 22.14
N PHE A 42 -10.46 13.51 21.12
CA PHE A 42 -11.81 14.11 21.10
C PHE A 42 -12.96 13.10 21.13
N ALA A 43 -12.77 11.88 20.57
CA ALA A 43 -13.78 10.82 20.62
C ALA A 43 -13.65 9.90 21.85
N GLY A 44 -12.48 9.91 22.51
CA GLY A 44 -12.20 9.11 23.70
C GLY A 44 -11.48 7.79 23.43
N GLU A 45 -11.06 7.13 24.52
CA GLU A 45 -10.26 5.90 24.44
C GLU A 45 -11.04 4.73 23.82
N ASP A 46 -12.31 4.56 24.17
CA ASP A 46 -13.17 3.49 23.62
C ASP A 46 -13.37 3.65 22.11
N ALA A 47 -13.53 4.89 21.62
CA ALA A 47 -13.64 5.18 20.20
C ALA A 47 -12.36 4.81 19.45
N LEU A 48 -11.20 5.20 19.99
CA LEU A 48 -9.90 4.84 19.40
C LEU A 48 -9.69 3.32 19.41
N ALA A 49 -10.09 2.65 20.50
CA ALA A 49 -10.02 1.20 20.62
C ALA A 49 -10.95 0.49 19.61
N ALA A 50 -12.17 0.99 19.40
CA ALA A 50 -13.12 0.46 18.41
C ALA A 50 -12.60 0.57 16.96
N VAL A 51 -12.04 1.74 16.59
CA VAL A 51 -11.38 1.96 15.29
C VAL A 51 -10.19 1.02 15.14
N GLY A 52 -9.35 0.91 16.18
CA GLY A 52 -8.19 0.02 16.20
C GLY A 52 -8.54 -1.45 16.05
N ALA A 53 -9.60 -1.91 16.73
CA ALA A 53 -10.12 -3.28 16.64
C ALA A 53 -10.65 -3.61 15.23
N SER A 54 -11.20 -2.61 14.52
CA SER A 54 -11.70 -2.77 13.14
C SER A 54 -10.59 -2.84 12.09
N TYR A 55 -9.38 -2.36 12.42
CA TYR A 55 -8.26 -2.20 11.47
C TYR A 55 -7.88 -3.48 10.71
N PRO A 56 -7.75 -4.67 11.33
CA PRO A 56 -7.41 -5.89 10.58
C PRO A 56 -8.42 -6.21 9.47
N ILE A 57 -9.70 -5.94 9.71
CA ILE A 57 -10.77 -6.17 8.73
C ILE A 57 -10.70 -5.14 7.62
N THR A 58 -10.50 -3.85 7.95
CA THR A 58 -10.37 -2.78 6.95
C THR A 58 -9.18 -3.00 6.02
N VAL A 59 -8.06 -3.53 6.52
CA VAL A 59 -6.89 -3.86 5.70
C VAL A 59 -7.19 -4.96 4.68
N ILE A 60 -8.01 -5.96 5.03
CA ILE A 60 -8.44 -6.99 4.08
C ILE A 60 -9.28 -6.37 2.96
N PHE A 61 -10.25 -5.50 3.28
CA PHE A 61 -11.02 -4.80 2.25
C PHE A 61 -10.14 -3.86 1.40
N MET A 62 -9.18 -3.18 2.01
CA MET A 62 -8.22 -2.34 1.29
C MET A 62 -7.37 -3.15 0.31
N ALA A 63 -7.03 -4.41 0.61
CA ALA A 63 -6.26 -5.27 -0.28
C ALA A 63 -6.93 -5.45 -1.65
N PHE A 64 -8.28 -5.50 -1.70
CA PHE A 64 -9.02 -5.55 -2.96
C PHE A 64 -8.85 -4.27 -3.78
N ALA A 65 -8.93 -3.11 -3.15
CA ALA A 65 -8.74 -1.83 -3.82
C ALA A 65 -7.31 -1.67 -4.37
N VAL A 66 -6.30 -2.03 -3.57
CA VAL A 66 -4.89 -1.99 -3.97
C VAL A 66 -4.60 -2.98 -5.10
N GLY A 67 -5.18 -4.19 -5.04
CA GLY A 67 -5.02 -5.17 -6.10
C GLY A 67 -5.63 -4.70 -7.43
N MET A 68 -6.85 -4.13 -7.40
CA MET A 68 -7.49 -3.56 -8.59
C MET A 68 -6.73 -2.36 -9.16
N ASN A 69 -6.19 -1.49 -8.28
CA ASN A 69 -5.28 -0.42 -8.68
C ASN A 69 -4.09 -0.98 -9.49
N LEU A 70 -3.39 -1.98 -8.94
CA LEU A 70 -2.21 -2.56 -9.57
C LEU A 70 -2.54 -3.22 -10.91
N GLY A 71 -3.61 -4.05 -10.96
CA GLY A 71 -4.05 -4.69 -12.19
C GLY A 71 -4.38 -3.69 -13.28
N THR A 72 -5.14 -2.67 -12.94
CA THR A 72 -5.50 -1.57 -13.84
C THR A 72 -4.27 -0.80 -14.31
N SER A 73 -3.40 -0.41 -13.37
CA SER A 73 -2.20 0.38 -13.65
C SER A 73 -1.27 -0.32 -14.65
N VAL A 74 -1.01 -1.60 -14.48
CA VAL A 74 -0.11 -2.37 -15.37
C VAL A 74 -0.70 -2.50 -16.78
N ILE A 75 -1.99 -2.86 -16.91
CA ILE A 75 -2.61 -3.04 -18.22
C ILE A 75 -2.77 -1.72 -18.95
N VAL A 76 -3.23 -0.68 -18.28
CA VAL A 76 -3.34 0.67 -18.86
C VAL A 76 -1.96 1.22 -19.23
N SER A 77 -0.91 1.03 -18.41
CA SER A 77 0.46 1.42 -18.72
C SER A 77 0.96 0.76 -20.01
N ARG A 78 0.70 -0.55 -20.17
CA ARG A 78 1.12 -1.29 -21.37
C ARG A 78 0.44 -0.78 -22.62
N LEU A 79 -0.89 -0.56 -22.60
CA LEU A 79 -1.65 -0.02 -23.71
C LEU A 79 -1.25 1.42 -24.03
N PHE A 80 -0.99 2.22 -23.01
CA PHE A 80 -0.53 3.60 -23.18
C PHE A 80 0.86 3.65 -23.83
N GLY A 81 1.79 2.80 -23.39
CA GLY A 81 3.11 2.66 -24.00
C GLY A 81 3.06 2.20 -25.45
N ALA A 82 2.12 1.30 -25.79
CA ALA A 82 1.86 0.86 -27.16
C ALA A 82 1.20 1.93 -28.06
N GLY A 83 0.80 3.09 -27.51
CA GLY A 83 0.09 4.12 -28.25
C GLY A 83 -1.39 3.80 -28.54
N ASP A 84 -1.90 2.68 -28.01
CA ASP A 84 -3.31 2.26 -28.20
C ASP A 84 -4.26 3.04 -27.29
N ARG A 85 -4.61 4.25 -27.72
CA ARG A 85 -5.50 5.15 -26.98
C ARG A 85 -6.93 4.57 -26.85
N LYS A 86 -7.40 3.82 -27.84
CA LYS A 86 -8.72 3.16 -27.80
C LYS A 86 -8.70 2.02 -26.76
N GLY A 87 -7.63 1.22 -26.76
CA GLY A 87 -7.40 0.18 -25.76
C GLY A 87 -7.30 0.74 -24.34
N VAL A 88 -6.61 1.87 -24.14
CA VAL A 88 -6.56 2.57 -22.85
C VAL A 88 -7.96 2.92 -22.36
N LYS A 89 -8.81 3.55 -23.20
CA LYS A 89 -10.18 3.91 -22.82
C LYS A 89 -11.00 2.67 -22.46
N ARG A 90 -10.93 1.60 -23.27
CA ARG A 90 -11.61 0.32 -22.99
C ARG A 90 -11.12 -0.33 -21.71
N ALA A 91 -9.81 -0.34 -21.45
CA ALA A 91 -9.26 -0.91 -20.22
C ALA A 91 -9.73 -0.15 -18.98
N VAL A 92 -9.78 1.18 -19.04
CA VAL A 92 -10.23 2.01 -17.93
C VAL A 92 -11.73 1.83 -17.67
N THR A 93 -12.58 1.85 -18.69
CA THR A 93 -14.03 1.61 -18.51
C THR A 93 -14.31 0.21 -17.98
N THR A 94 -13.57 -0.80 -18.48
CA THR A 94 -13.66 -2.19 -17.98
C THR A 94 -13.21 -2.27 -16.50
N ALA A 95 -12.13 -1.58 -16.12
CA ALA A 95 -11.66 -1.53 -14.75
C ALA A 95 -12.69 -0.87 -13.83
N PHE A 96 -13.35 0.22 -14.25
CA PHE A 96 -14.42 0.84 -13.47
C PHE A 96 -15.62 -0.09 -13.31
N ALA A 97 -16.07 -0.77 -14.38
CA ALA A 97 -17.16 -1.72 -14.30
C ALA A 97 -16.84 -2.90 -13.35
N ALA A 98 -15.66 -3.51 -13.50
CA ALA A 98 -15.22 -4.62 -12.67
C ALA A 98 -15.04 -4.21 -11.21
N SER A 99 -14.40 -3.06 -10.94
CA SER A 99 -14.20 -2.55 -9.59
C SER A 99 -15.49 -2.09 -8.95
N GLY A 100 -16.41 -1.51 -9.72
CA GLY A 100 -17.75 -1.15 -9.25
C GLY A 100 -18.55 -2.36 -8.83
N ALA A 101 -18.59 -3.41 -9.66
CA ALA A 101 -19.26 -4.66 -9.33
C ALA A 101 -18.64 -5.33 -8.08
N LEU A 102 -17.32 -5.39 -8.01
CA LEU A 102 -16.60 -5.93 -6.85
C LEU A 102 -16.85 -5.08 -5.59
N GLY A 103 -16.82 -3.74 -5.71
CA GLY A 103 -17.10 -2.83 -4.61
C GLY A 103 -18.52 -3.00 -4.05
N ILE A 104 -19.52 -3.13 -4.93
CA ILE A 104 -20.92 -3.41 -4.53
C ILE A 104 -20.99 -4.76 -3.82
N ALA A 105 -20.40 -5.81 -4.39
CA ALA A 105 -20.41 -7.14 -3.77
C ALA A 105 -19.77 -7.15 -2.38
N LEU A 106 -18.61 -6.48 -2.24
CA LEU A 106 -17.91 -6.35 -0.96
C LEU A 106 -18.70 -5.50 0.05
N THR A 107 -19.39 -4.45 -0.42
CA THR A 107 -20.25 -3.62 0.43
C THR A 107 -21.43 -4.44 0.96
N VAL A 108 -22.13 -5.18 0.11
CA VAL A 108 -23.24 -6.05 0.53
C VAL A 108 -22.75 -7.12 1.51
N PHE A 109 -21.66 -7.82 1.16
CA PHE A 109 -21.06 -8.82 2.03
C PHE A 109 -20.64 -8.22 3.39
N GLY A 110 -19.94 -7.09 3.37
CA GLY A 110 -19.46 -6.45 4.58
C GLY A 110 -20.61 -5.98 5.48
N CYS A 111 -21.65 -5.35 4.92
CA CYS A 111 -22.82 -4.91 5.71
C CYS A 111 -23.49 -6.07 6.46
N VAL A 112 -23.58 -7.25 5.83
CA VAL A 112 -24.15 -8.45 6.46
C VAL A 112 -23.19 -9.05 7.47
N ALA A 113 -21.89 -9.07 7.17
CA ALA A 113 -20.88 -9.79 7.92
C ALA A 113 -20.18 -8.96 9.02
N CYS A 114 -20.34 -7.62 9.06
CA CYS A 114 -19.61 -6.72 9.98
C CYS A 114 -19.62 -7.22 11.42
N ARG A 115 -20.80 -7.49 12.00
CA ARG A 115 -20.92 -7.95 13.39
C ARG A 115 -20.21 -9.29 13.60
N SER A 116 -20.46 -10.26 12.71
CA SER A 116 -19.85 -11.59 12.79
C SER A 116 -18.32 -11.52 12.69
N MET A 117 -17.78 -10.66 11.83
CA MET A 117 -16.34 -10.45 11.70
C MET A 117 -15.74 -9.87 12.98
N MET A 118 -16.39 -8.86 13.61
CA MET A 118 -15.93 -8.27 14.87
C MET A 118 -15.96 -9.28 16.02
N VAL A 119 -17.01 -10.10 16.11
CA VAL A 119 -17.11 -11.18 17.10
C VAL A 119 -16.03 -12.24 16.85
N TRP A 120 -15.79 -12.60 15.60
CA TRP A 120 -14.79 -13.62 15.24
C TRP A 120 -13.36 -13.23 15.63
N ILE A 121 -13.01 -11.94 15.53
CA ILE A 121 -11.72 -11.43 16.01
C ILE A 121 -11.70 -11.18 17.52
N ARG A 122 -12.75 -11.59 18.25
CA ARG A 122 -12.88 -11.45 19.70
C ARG A 122 -12.81 -10.01 20.20
N THR A 123 -13.50 -9.11 19.52
CA THR A 123 -13.62 -7.72 19.97
C THR A 123 -14.31 -7.67 21.34
N PRO A 124 -13.77 -6.93 22.32
CA PRO A 124 -14.41 -6.75 23.64
C PRO A 124 -15.82 -6.18 23.53
N GLU A 125 -16.74 -6.65 24.40
CA GLU A 125 -18.16 -6.29 24.33
C GLU A 125 -18.42 -4.78 24.50
N ASN A 126 -17.61 -4.09 25.31
CA ASN A 126 -17.74 -2.66 25.57
C ASN A 126 -17.50 -1.78 24.33
N ILE A 127 -16.71 -2.25 23.35
CA ILE A 127 -16.39 -1.51 22.11
C ILE A 127 -16.99 -2.18 20.86
N LEU A 128 -17.67 -3.30 21.00
CA LEU A 128 -18.20 -4.08 19.87
C LEU A 128 -19.22 -3.28 19.04
N ALA A 129 -20.14 -2.57 19.71
CA ALA A 129 -21.15 -1.77 19.03
C ALA A 129 -20.54 -0.61 18.23
N ASP A 130 -19.59 0.08 18.80
CA ASP A 130 -18.87 1.19 18.15
C ASP A 130 -18.00 0.69 17.00
N GLY A 131 -17.31 -0.45 17.19
CA GLY A 131 -16.53 -1.08 16.14
C GLY A 131 -17.39 -1.57 14.96
N GLU A 132 -18.57 -2.15 15.25
CA GLU A 132 -19.56 -2.53 14.23
C GLU A 132 -20.06 -1.33 13.46
N LEU A 133 -20.39 -0.23 14.15
CA LEU A 133 -20.84 1.02 13.53
C LEU A 133 -19.76 1.61 12.62
N TYR A 134 -18.53 1.73 13.11
CA TYR A 134 -17.39 2.20 12.34
C TYR A 134 -17.18 1.37 11.07
N LEU A 135 -17.16 0.03 11.24
CA LEU A 135 -16.92 -0.89 10.13
C LEU A 135 -18.05 -0.84 9.10
N LYS A 136 -19.30 -0.70 9.51
CA LYS A 136 -20.44 -0.51 8.59
C LYS A 136 -20.28 0.74 7.73
N ILE A 137 -19.96 1.89 8.35
CA ILE A 137 -19.76 3.14 7.60
C ILE A 137 -18.57 3.00 6.66
N TYR A 138 -17.46 2.39 7.11
CA TYR A 138 -16.30 2.12 6.28
C TYR A 138 -16.64 1.26 5.07
N VAL A 139 -17.42 0.20 5.26
CA VAL A 139 -17.87 -0.72 4.20
C VAL A 139 -18.77 -0.01 3.18
N PHE A 140 -19.65 0.90 3.61
CA PHE A 140 -20.41 1.77 2.69
C PHE A 140 -19.46 2.62 1.82
N GLY A 141 -18.32 3.01 2.34
CA GLY A 141 -17.28 3.74 1.61
C GLY A 141 -16.45 2.91 0.64
N LEU A 142 -16.57 1.57 0.62
CA LEU A 142 -15.73 0.70 -0.21
C LEU A 142 -15.85 1.01 -1.70
N LEU A 143 -17.02 1.37 -2.18
CA LEU A 143 -17.19 1.75 -3.59
C LEU A 143 -16.33 2.98 -3.94
N PHE A 144 -16.31 3.99 -3.08
CA PHE A 144 -15.47 5.18 -3.26
C PHE A 144 -13.98 4.83 -3.13
N LEU A 145 -13.62 3.96 -2.17
CA LEU A 145 -12.25 3.47 -2.00
C LEU A 145 -11.76 2.76 -3.27
N MET A 146 -12.56 1.85 -3.81
CA MET A 146 -12.25 1.13 -5.06
C MET A 146 -12.09 2.10 -6.23
N LEU A 147 -13.04 3.01 -6.39
CA LEU A 147 -13.04 4.00 -7.46
C LEU A 147 -11.81 4.92 -7.38
N TYR A 148 -11.50 5.43 -6.20
CA TYR A 148 -10.32 6.26 -5.96
C TYR A 148 -9.04 5.50 -6.32
N ASN A 149 -8.90 4.26 -5.87
CA ASN A 149 -7.72 3.44 -6.15
C ASN A 149 -7.55 3.14 -7.64
N VAL A 150 -8.62 2.80 -8.34
CA VAL A 150 -8.56 2.58 -9.80
C VAL A 150 -8.20 3.87 -10.53
N CYS A 151 -8.78 5.01 -10.16
CA CYS A 151 -8.46 6.31 -10.75
C CYS A 151 -6.99 6.70 -10.52
N THR A 152 -6.46 6.48 -9.31
CA THR A 152 -5.03 6.74 -9.03
C THR A 152 -4.12 5.79 -9.81
N GLY A 153 -4.51 4.52 -9.97
CA GLY A 153 -3.84 3.55 -10.83
C GLY A 153 -3.80 3.99 -12.30
N VAL A 154 -4.90 4.52 -12.81
CA VAL A 154 -4.97 5.09 -14.17
C VAL A 154 -4.06 6.31 -14.29
N CYS A 155 -4.09 7.26 -13.35
CA CYS A 155 -3.20 8.42 -13.36
C CYS A 155 -1.73 8.00 -13.39
N THR A 156 -1.35 7.06 -12.51
CA THR A 156 0.00 6.49 -12.46
C THR A 156 0.38 5.81 -13.78
N ALA A 157 -0.55 5.05 -14.36
CA ALA A 157 -0.36 4.37 -15.64
C ALA A 157 -0.12 5.33 -16.81
N LEU A 158 -0.73 6.51 -16.77
CA LEU A 158 -0.55 7.59 -17.73
C LEU A 158 0.67 8.47 -17.43
N GLY A 159 1.47 8.14 -16.42
CA GLY A 159 2.65 8.92 -16.01
C GLY A 159 2.31 10.22 -15.27
N ASP A 160 1.10 10.34 -14.71
CA ASP A 160 0.70 11.49 -13.92
C ASP A 160 0.73 11.17 -12.42
N SER A 161 1.84 11.55 -11.80
CA SER A 161 2.03 11.40 -10.35
C SER A 161 1.53 12.61 -9.53
N LYS A 162 1.28 13.74 -10.17
CA LYS A 162 0.87 14.99 -9.48
C LYS A 162 -0.62 15.00 -9.14
N THR A 163 -1.45 14.51 -10.04
CA THR A 163 -2.91 14.49 -9.83
C THR A 163 -3.30 13.69 -8.58
N PRO A 164 -2.81 12.45 -8.35
CA PRO A 164 -3.04 11.75 -7.09
C PRO A 164 -2.58 12.51 -5.86
N LEU A 165 -1.42 13.19 -5.93
CA LEU A 165 -0.90 14.02 -4.83
C LEU A 165 -1.86 15.16 -4.47
N TYR A 166 -2.34 15.92 -5.44
CA TYR A 166 -3.24 17.06 -5.17
C TYR A 166 -4.57 16.61 -4.59
N PHE A 167 -5.14 15.52 -5.09
CA PHE A 167 -6.38 14.98 -4.53
C PHE A 167 -6.18 14.39 -3.14
N LEU A 168 -5.05 13.77 -2.87
CA LEU A 168 -4.73 13.29 -1.54
C LEU A 168 -4.60 14.46 -0.55
N LEU A 169 -3.84 15.50 -0.90
CA LEU A 169 -3.69 16.69 -0.05
C LEU A 169 -5.05 17.34 0.25
N GLY A 170 -5.87 17.53 -0.78
CA GLY A 170 -7.20 18.10 -0.62
C GLY A 170 -8.13 17.25 0.24
N SER A 171 -8.14 15.93 0.02
CA SER A 171 -8.99 15.02 0.81
C SER A 171 -8.51 14.88 2.24
N SER A 172 -7.19 14.84 2.49
CA SER A 172 -6.64 14.77 3.84
C SER A 172 -6.94 16.05 4.63
N ALA A 173 -6.76 17.23 4.03
CA ALA A 173 -7.12 18.48 4.67
C ALA A 173 -8.63 18.56 4.96
N GLY A 174 -9.46 18.18 3.99
CA GLY A 174 -10.91 18.10 4.15
C GLY A 174 -11.35 17.12 5.23
N ASN A 175 -10.71 15.95 5.29
CA ASN A 175 -11.02 14.96 6.32
C ASN A 175 -10.64 15.46 7.72
N ILE A 176 -9.44 16.01 7.93
CA ILE A 176 -9.03 16.59 9.22
C ILE A 176 -10.02 17.66 9.67
N LEU A 177 -10.49 18.52 8.75
CA LEU A 177 -11.49 19.53 9.05
C LEU A 177 -12.84 18.93 9.45
N LEU A 178 -13.29 17.90 8.75
CA LEU A 178 -14.53 17.17 9.04
C LEU A 178 -14.43 16.39 10.35
N ASP A 179 -13.29 15.75 10.63
CA ASP A 179 -13.03 15.08 11.91
C ASP A 179 -13.15 16.05 13.07
N PHE A 180 -12.50 17.21 12.96
CA PHE A 180 -12.61 18.26 13.98
C PHE A 180 -14.05 18.72 14.15
N LEU A 181 -14.78 18.94 13.06
CA LEU A 181 -16.18 19.38 13.10
C LEU A 181 -17.11 18.33 13.73
N PHE A 182 -17.03 17.06 13.27
CA PHE A 182 -17.93 16.02 13.70
C PHE A 182 -17.58 15.46 15.08
N VAL A 183 -16.28 15.33 15.37
CA VAL A 183 -15.84 14.71 16.63
C VAL A 183 -15.69 15.76 17.73
N ALA A 184 -14.97 16.86 17.49
CA ALA A 184 -14.71 17.87 18.51
C ALA A 184 -15.91 18.79 18.74
N ARG A 185 -16.59 19.25 17.66
CA ARG A 185 -17.68 20.24 17.77
C ARG A 185 -19.05 19.60 17.95
N PHE A 186 -19.37 18.57 17.16
CA PHE A 186 -20.68 17.88 17.22
C PHE A 186 -20.70 16.70 18.19
N ARG A 187 -19.53 16.23 18.64
CA ARG A 187 -19.38 15.12 19.59
C ARG A 187 -20.02 13.81 19.12
N TRP A 188 -19.92 13.50 17.82
CA TRP A 188 -20.47 12.26 17.25
C TRP A 188 -19.63 11.01 17.57
N GLY A 189 -18.52 11.14 18.32
CA GLY A 189 -17.69 10.00 18.71
C GLY A 189 -17.17 9.23 17.50
N VAL A 190 -17.25 7.89 17.57
CA VAL A 190 -16.77 6.97 16.51
C VAL A 190 -17.47 7.21 15.19
N SER A 191 -18.78 7.48 15.19
CA SER A 191 -19.52 7.76 13.96
C SER A 191 -19.02 9.01 13.26
N GLY A 192 -18.56 10.02 14.02
CA GLY A 192 -17.98 11.26 13.47
C GLY A 192 -16.71 10.99 12.65
N VAL A 193 -15.78 10.20 13.18
CA VAL A 193 -14.55 9.78 12.48
C VAL A 193 -14.90 9.01 11.20
N ALA A 194 -15.82 8.04 11.29
CA ALA A 194 -16.21 7.22 10.16
C ALA A 194 -16.87 8.04 9.03
N TRP A 195 -17.80 8.93 9.37
CA TRP A 195 -18.48 9.78 8.39
C TRP A 195 -17.55 10.85 7.78
N ALA A 196 -16.62 11.42 8.55
CA ALA A 196 -15.63 12.35 8.03
C ALA A 196 -14.76 11.68 6.94
N THR A 197 -14.27 10.46 7.24
CA THR A 197 -13.50 9.66 6.28
C THR A 197 -14.33 9.29 5.04
N PHE A 198 -15.57 8.84 5.23
CA PHE A 198 -16.49 8.51 4.14
C PHE A 198 -16.73 9.68 3.19
N ILE A 199 -17.05 10.87 3.73
CA ILE A 199 -17.34 12.08 2.94
C ILE A 199 -16.08 12.56 2.21
N ALA A 200 -14.95 12.68 2.91
CA ALA A 200 -13.70 13.15 2.32
C ALA A 200 -13.24 12.23 1.19
N GLN A 201 -13.33 10.92 1.40
CA GLN A 201 -12.98 9.91 0.40
C GLN A 201 -13.96 9.90 -0.78
N GLY A 202 -15.26 10.06 -0.52
CA GLY A 202 -16.30 10.15 -1.56
C GLY A 202 -16.08 11.34 -2.47
N ILE A 203 -15.88 12.53 -1.90
CA ILE A 203 -15.59 13.77 -2.66
C ILE A 203 -14.32 13.57 -3.52
N SER A 204 -13.26 13.05 -2.90
CA SER A 204 -11.99 12.81 -3.61
C SER A 204 -12.13 11.82 -4.75
N ALA A 205 -12.86 10.72 -4.53
CA ALA A 205 -13.12 9.71 -5.55
C ALA A 205 -13.89 10.29 -6.75
N ILE A 206 -14.92 11.12 -6.49
CA ILE A 206 -15.70 11.76 -7.54
C ILE A 206 -14.85 12.77 -8.33
N LEU A 207 -14.06 13.60 -7.65
CA LEU A 207 -13.22 14.61 -8.31
C LEU A 207 -12.13 13.98 -9.16
N VAL A 208 -11.47 12.92 -8.67
CA VAL A 208 -10.45 12.21 -9.47
C VAL A 208 -11.10 11.46 -10.64
N LEU A 209 -12.29 10.89 -10.47
CA LEU A 209 -13.05 10.26 -11.54
C LEU A 209 -13.37 11.24 -12.66
N ILE A 210 -13.91 12.42 -12.32
CA ILE A 210 -14.19 13.48 -13.31
C ILE A 210 -12.91 13.84 -14.08
N THR A 211 -11.78 13.94 -13.38
CA THR A 211 -10.49 14.25 -14.00
C THR A 211 -10.05 13.14 -14.97
N VAL A 212 -10.19 11.87 -14.58
CA VAL A 212 -9.86 10.73 -15.44
C VAL A 212 -10.78 10.69 -16.66
N ILE A 213 -12.10 10.85 -16.48
CA ILE A 213 -13.07 10.86 -17.59
C ILE A 213 -12.75 11.98 -18.58
N ARG A 214 -12.48 13.20 -18.12
CA ARG A 214 -12.09 14.33 -18.99
C ARG A 214 -10.83 14.02 -19.80
N ARG A 215 -9.84 13.38 -19.20
CA ARG A 215 -8.61 12.97 -19.90
C ARG A 215 -8.88 11.93 -20.97
N LEU A 216 -9.68 10.93 -20.65
CA LEU A 216 -10.04 9.88 -21.61
C LEU A 216 -10.85 10.44 -22.80
N SER A 217 -11.71 11.44 -22.58
CA SER A 217 -12.46 12.09 -23.65
C SER A 217 -11.55 12.90 -24.60
N VAL A 218 -10.51 13.52 -24.06
CA VAL A 218 -9.49 14.22 -24.88
C VAL A 218 -8.58 13.23 -25.64
N MET A 219 -8.32 12.05 -25.08
CA MET A 219 -7.47 11.04 -25.74
C MET A 219 -8.13 10.44 -26.99
N THR A 220 -9.42 10.18 -26.95
CA THR A 220 -10.20 9.66 -28.08
C THR A 220 -11.67 10.03 -27.94
N ALA A 221 -12.20 10.68 -28.99
CA ALA A 221 -13.61 11.05 -29.09
C ALA A 221 -14.52 9.82 -29.40
N GLU A 222 -13.94 8.73 -29.94
CA GLU A 222 -14.72 7.55 -30.30
C GLU A 222 -15.34 6.87 -29.08
N LYS A 223 -16.62 6.51 -29.20
CA LYS A 223 -17.30 5.65 -28.22
C LYS A 223 -16.65 4.27 -28.22
N GLN A 224 -16.28 3.78 -27.05
CA GLN A 224 -15.74 2.45 -26.86
C GLN A 224 -16.72 1.61 -26.03
N PRO A 225 -16.70 0.27 -26.14
CA PRO A 225 -17.46 -0.60 -25.26
C PRO A 225 -17.17 -0.31 -23.80
N LEU A 226 -18.19 -0.31 -22.96
CA LEU A 226 -18.04 -0.09 -21.52
C LEU A 226 -17.30 -1.24 -20.83
N PHE A 227 -17.37 -2.44 -21.39
CA PHE A 227 -16.77 -3.64 -20.82
C PHE A 227 -16.15 -4.52 -21.92
N ASP A 228 -14.92 -5.00 -21.65
CA ASP A 228 -14.19 -5.94 -22.50
C ASP A 228 -13.69 -7.11 -21.62
N GLY A 229 -14.25 -8.30 -21.86
CA GLY A 229 -13.96 -9.50 -21.07
C GLY A 229 -12.49 -9.95 -21.13
N LYS A 230 -11.80 -9.71 -22.26
CA LYS A 230 -10.36 -10.03 -22.38
C LYS A 230 -9.53 -9.12 -21.50
N LEU A 231 -9.80 -7.81 -21.53
CA LEU A 231 -9.12 -6.82 -20.68
C LEU A 231 -9.45 -7.05 -19.22
N CYS A 232 -10.70 -7.37 -18.86
CA CYS A 232 -11.08 -7.74 -17.51
C CYS A 232 -10.26 -8.92 -16.99
N ARG A 233 -10.16 -10.01 -17.78
CA ARG A 233 -9.36 -11.18 -17.43
C ARG A 233 -7.88 -10.82 -17.23
N GLN A 234 -7.32 -9.95 -18.05
CA GLN A 234 -5.93 -9.51 -17.92
C GLN A 234 -5.72 -8.67 -16.64
N ILE A 235 -6.65 -7.77 -16.33
CA ILE A 235 -6.62 -6.97 -15.09
C ILE A 235 -6.71 -7.90 -13.87
N LEU A 236 -7.67 -8.82 -13.86
CA LEU A 236 -7.86 -9.77 -12.75
C LEU A 236 -6.68 -10.74 -12.59
N ALA A 237 -6.02 -11.15 -13.68
CA ALA A 237 -4.82 -11.98 -13.62
C ALA A 237 -3.66 -11.33 -12.86
N ILE A 238 -3.66 -10.00 -12.73
CA ILE A 238 -2.70 -9.23 -11.93
C ILE A 238 -3.30 -8.89 -10.55
N ALA A 239 -4.56 -8.46 -10.53
CA ALA A 239 -5.23 -8.02 -9.31
C ALA A 239 -5.40 -9.15 -8.28
N VAL A 240 -5.91 -10.31 -8.70
CA VAL A 240 -6.20 -11.44 -7.78
C VAL A 240 -4.97 -11.95 -7.05
N PRO A 241 -3.83 -12.25 -7.71
CA PRO A 241 -2.61 -12.63 -6.99
C PRO A 241 -2.12 -11.54 -6.03
N SER A 242 -2.30 -10.26 -6.39
CA SER A 242 -1.91 -9.14 -5.52
C SER A 242 -2.80 -9.03 -4.28
N ILE A 243 -4.11 -9.24 -4.43
CA ILE A 243 -5.08 -9.29 -3.32
C ILE A 243 -4.70 -10.42 -2.37
N LEU A 244 -4.49 -11.62 -2.90
CA LEU A 244 -4.12 -12.78 -2.11
C LEU A 244 -2.80 -12.56 -1.36
N GLN A 245 -1.79 -12.04 -2.03
CA GLN A 245 -0.50 -11.72 -1.43
C GLN A 245 -0.65 -10.72 -0.28
N GLN A 246 -1.39 -9.63 -0.48
CA GLN A 246 -1.60 -8.61 0.55
C GLN A 246 -2.39 -9.17 1.74
N SER A 247 -3.40 -9.99 1.50
CA SER A 247 -4.19 -10.65 2.54
C SER A 247 -3.33 -11.63 3.36
N VAL A 248 -2.52 -12.44 2.69
CA VAL A 248 -1.58 -13.38 3.35
C VAL A 248 -0.57 -12.63 4.22
N LEU A 249 -0.01 -11.52 3.73
CA LEU A 249 0.91 -10.68 4.52
C LEU A 249 0.22 -10.11 5.76
N SER A 250 -1.03 -9.67 5.65
CA SER A 250 -1.79 -9.14 6.79
C SER A 250 -2.03 -10.21 7.85
N VAL A 251 -2.46 -11.41 7.45
CA VAL A 251 -2.65 -12.54 8.36
C VAL A 251 -1.32 -12.94 9.03
N GLY A 252 -0.24 -12.97 8.27
CA GLY A 252 1.06 -13.30 8.83
C GLY A 252 1.59 -12.29 9.83
N ASN A 253 1.33 -11.01 9.61
CA ASN A 253 1.66 -9.97 10.59
C ASN A 253 0.87 -10.15 11.90
N LEU A 254 -0.40 -10.63 11.83
CA LEU A 254 -1.17 -10.98 13.04
C LEU A 254 -0.55 -12.16 13.80
N VAL A 255 -0.02 -13.16 13.10
CA VAL A 255 0.71 -14.29 13.74
C VAL A 255 1.97 -13.79 14.45
N VAL A 256 2.76 -12.93 13.80
CA VAL A 256 3.95 -12.33 14.41
C VAL A 256 3.56 -11.50 15.64
N GLN A 257 2.47 -10.72 15.56
CA GLN A 257 1.95 -9.95 16.69
C GLN A 257 1.54 -10.86 17.86
N ALA A 258 0.91 -12.00 17.59
CA ALA A 258 0.53 -12.97 18.64
C ALA A 258 1.76 -13.55 19.35
N ILE A 259 2.87 -13.77 18.64
CA ILE A 259 4.14 -14.20 19.25
C ILE A 259 4.70 -13.07 20.14
N ILE A 260 4.68 -11.82 19.69
CA ILE A 260 5.18 -10.66 20.43
C ILE A 260 4.40 -10.44 21.73
N ASN A 261 3.08 -10.64 21.69
CA ASN A 261 2.20 -10.47 22.85
C ASN A 261 2.56 -11.35 24.06
N GLN A 262 3.28 -12.45 23.85
CA GLN A 262 3.74 -13.35 24.91
C GLN A 262 4.90 -12.75 25.74
N TYR A 263 5.55 -11.68 25.27
CA TYR A 263 6.71 -11.05 25.91
C TYR A 263 6.34 -9.87 26.82
N GLY A 264 5.05 -9.66 27.06
CA GLY A 264 4.54 -8.65 28.00
C GLY A 264 4.33 -7.27 27.38
N SER A 265 3.62 -6.43 28.13
CA SER A 265 3.13 -5.11 27.65
C SER A 265 4.23 -4.15 27.22
N ALA A 266 5.38 -4.16 27.89
CA ALA A 266 6.51 -3.29 27.55
C ALA A 266 7.06 -3.60 26.14
N VAL A 267 7.24 -4.89 25.80
CA VAL A 267 7.72 -5.30 24.47
C VAL A 267 6.69 -4.97 23.40
N VAL A 268 5.40 -5.21 23.68
CA VAL A 268 4.29 -4.86 22.77
C VAL A 268 4.25 -3.35 22.51
N ALA A 269 4.38 -2.52 23.54
CA ALA A 269 4.39 -1.06 23.39
C ALA A 269 5.60 -0.58 22.58
N GLY A 270 6.79 -1.11 22.86
CA GLY A 270 8.00 -0.83 22.07
C GLY A 270 7.87 -1.20 20.62
N TYR A 271 7.38 -2.41 20.35
CA TYR A 271 7.12 -2.86 18.97
C TYR A 271 6.08 -2.00 18.27
N SER A 272 4.99 -1.62 18.95
CA SER A 272 3.92 -0.80 18.36
C SER A 272 4.40 0.57 17.89
N GLY A 273 5.33 1.20 18.62
CA GLY A 273 5.98 2.43 18.17
C GLY A 273 6.92 2.19 16.98
N ALA A 274 7.78 1.17 17.11
CA ALA A 274 8.79 0.86 16.11
C ALA A 274 8.19 0.40 14.77
N ILE A 275 7.10 -0.40 14.78
CA ILE A 275 6.43 -0.87 13.56
C ILE A 275 5.75 0.27 12.80
N LYS A 276 5.28 1.33 13.47
CA LYS A 276 4.75 2.53 12.79
C LYS A 276 5.84 3.22 11.97
N LEU A 277 7.04 3.40 12.57
CA LEU A 277 8.20 3.95 11.88
C LEU A 277 8.65 3.07 10.71
N ASN A 278 8.72 1.75 10.93
CA ASN A 278 9.05 0.79 9.88
C ASN A 278 8.03 0.84 8.72
N THR A 279 6.74 0.86 9.03
CA THR A 279 5.67 0.93 8.01
C THR A 279 5.74 2.21 7.21
N PHE A 280 6.09 3.33 7.84
CA PHE A 280 6.31 4.61 7.16
C PHE A 280 7.40 4.47 6.09
N ALA A 281 8.56 3.93 6.44
CA ALA A 281 9.67 3.72 5.50
C ALA A 281 9.30 2.72 4.38
N ILE A 282 8.74 1.57 4.74
CA ILE A 282 8.38 0.51 3.79
C ILE A 282 7.34 0.99 2.78
N ASN A 283 6.33 1.78 3.18
CA ASN A 283 5.33 2.31 2.26
C ASN A 283 5.95 3.24 1.19
N ILE A 284 6.94 4.04 1.56
CA ILE A 284 7.69 4.86 0.61
C ILE A 284 8.44 3.96 -0.38
N PHE A 285 9.13 2.92 0.10
CA PHE A 285 9.88 2.00 -0.76
C PHE A 285 8.95 1.18 -1.68
N MET A 286 7.78 0.75 -1.19
CA MET A 286 6.77 0.08 -2.01
C MET A 286 6.24 0.97 -3.13
N THR A 287 6.09 2.27 -2.86
CA THR A 287 5.65 3.23 -3.87
C THR A 287 6.68 3.38 -4.99
N LEU A 288 7.98 3.42 -4.65
CA LEU A 288 9.05 3.41 -5.65
C LEU A 288 8.99 2.15 -6.53
N GLY A 289 8.74 0.98 -5.95
CA GLY A 289 8.53 -0.27 -6.68
C GLY A 289 7.31 -0.22 -7.61
N SER A 290 6.22 0.42 -7.18
CA SER A 290 5.01 0.59 -8.01
C SER A 290 5.25 1.52 -9.20
N CYS A 291 6.03 2.57 -9.01
CA CYS A 291 6.48 3.45 -10.10
C CYS A 291 7.29 2.68 -11.15
N LEU A 292 8.21 1.84 -10.71
CA LEU A 292 9.03 1.02 -11.61
C LEU A 292 8.17 -0.03 -12.33
N SER A 293 7.09 -0.51 -11.72
CA SER A 293 6.10 -1.37 -12.37
C SER A 293 5.42 -0.67 -13.56
N SER A 294 4.96 0.58 -13.38
CA SER A 294 4.37 1.37 -14.45
C SER A 294 5.39 1.72 -15.55
N TYR A 295 6.63 2.07 -15.17
CA TYR A 295 7.72 2.30 -16.11
C TYR A 295 8.00 1.05 -16.96
N THR A 296 8.08 -0.10 -16.33
CA THR A 296 8.31 -1.39 -17.01
C THR A 296 7.18 -1.71 -17.97
N ALA A 297 5.92 -1.59 -17.53
CA ALA A 297 4.76 -1.88 -18.36
C ALA A 297 4.64 -0.94 -19.56
N GLN A 298 4.92 0.37 -19.40
CA GLN A 298 4.91 1.32 -20.53
C GLN A 298 6.02 1.01 -21.54
N ASN A 299 7.24 0.73 -21.09
CA ASN A 299 8.36 0.43 -22.01
C ASN A 299 8.17 -0.91 -22.74
N LEU A 300 7.55 -1.91 -22.08
CA LEU A 300 7.15 -3.15 -22.76
C LEU A 300 6.08 -2.89 -23.84
N GLY A 301 5.06 -2.11 -23.49
CA GLY A 301 4.03 -1.73 -24.46
C GLY A 301 4.59 -0.95 -25.66
N ALA A 302 5.59 -0.10 -25.42
CA ALA A 302 6.27 0.66 -26.46
C ALA A 302 7.27 -0.16 -27.32
N GLY A 303 7.45 -1.46 -27.05
CA GLY A 303 8.45 -2.29 -27.73
C GLY A 303 9.90 -1.90 -27.40
N LYS A 304 10.15 -1.33 -26.21
CA LYS A 304 11.47 -0.84 -25.77
C LYS A 304 11.98 -1.59 -24.52
N PRO A 305 12.08 -2.92 -24.54
CA PRO A 305 12.50 -3.70 -23.37
C PRO A 305 13.93 -3.41 -22.92
N GLU A 306 14.80 -2.92 -23.80
CA GLU A 306 16.18 -2.52 -23.51
C GLU A 306 16.28 -1.36 -22.51
N ARG A 307 15.21 -0.56 -22.35
CA ARG A 307 15.15 0.53 -21.38
C ARG A 307 14.90 0.05 -19.95
N ILE A 308 14.36 -1.16 -19.76
CA ILE A 308 13.99 -1.69 -18.46
C ILE A 308 15.20 -1.89 -17.53
N PRO A 309 16.32 -2.50 -17.96
CA PRO A 309 17.52 -2.58 -17.13
C PRO A 309 18.12 -1.22 -16.74
N MET A 310 18.00 -0.22 -17.63
CA MET A 310 18.44 1.16 -17.32
C MET A 310 17.54 1.77 -16.25
N GLY A 311 16.21 1.66 -16.41
CA GLY A 311 15.25 2.13 -15.41
C GLY A 311 15.40 1.41 -14.07
N PHE A 312 15.78 0.12 -14.08
CA PHE A 312 16.07 -0.62 -12.86
C PHE A 312 17.28 -0.03 -12.10
N LYS A 313 18.38 0.21 -12.80
CA LYS A 313 19.58 0.81 -12.19
C LYS A 313 19.27 2.18 -11.59
N THR A 314 18.55 3.01 -12.33
CA THR A 314 18.13 4.34 -11.86
C THR A 314 17.18 4.22 -10.66
N GLY A 315 16.14 3.38 -10.77
CA GLY A 315 15.18 3.15 -9.69
C GLY A 315 15.86 2.63 -8.43
N LEU A 316 16.81 1.70 -8.57
CA LEU A 316 17.58 1.17 -7.45
C LEU A 316 18.40 2.27 -6.77
N LYS A 317 19.20 3.04 -7.55
CA LYS A 317 20.00 4.16 -7.02
C LYS A 317 19.14 5.18 -6.27
N LEU A 318 17.97 5.54 -6.82
CA LEU A 318 17.03 6.46 -6.17
C LEU A 318 16.46 5.88 -4.89
N SER A 319 16.13 4.59 -4.89
CA SER A 319 15.57 3.90 -3.72
C SER A 319 16.59 3.74 -2.62
N GLU A 320 17.85 3.44 -2.94
CA GLU A 320 18.95 3.39 -1.97
C GLU A 320 19.22 4.77 -1.38
N LEU A 321 19.25 5.82 -2.22
CA LEU A 321 19.39 7.20 -1.75
C LEU A 321 18.23 7.63 -0.84
N THR A 322 17.03 7.12 -1.09
CA THR A 322 15.86 7.35 -0.23
C THR A 322 15.93 6.52 1.05
N ALA A 323 16.45 5.30 1.00
CA ALA A 323 16.54 4.43 2.16
C ALA A 323 17.63 4.86 3.16
N LEU A 324 18.73 5.42 2.65
CA LEU A 324 19.87 5.81 3.47
C LEU A 324 19.53 6.77 4.63
N PRO A 325 18.76 7.84 4.45
CA PRO A 325 18.30 8.68 5.55
C PRO A 325 17.52 7.91 6.61
N PHE A 326 16.66 6.96 6.21
CA PHE A 326 15.90 6.13 7.15
C PHE A 326 16.82 5.18 7.92
N VAL A 327 17.85 4.61 7.27
CA VAL A 327 18.86 3.81 7.96
C VAL A 327 19.59 4.65 9.00
N ILE A 328 20.08 5.84 8.62
CA ILE A 328 20.80 6.74 9.53
C ILE A 328 19.91 7.14 10.72
N LEU A 329 18.66 7.55 10.46
CA LEU A 329 17.73 7.99 11.49
C LEU A 329 17.33 6.85 12.43
N TYR A 330 16.99 5.69 11.89
CA TYR A 330 16.44 4.58 12.68
C TYR A 330 17.52 3.74 13.34
N PHE A 331 18.73 3.69 12.81
CA PHE A 331 19.85 3.04 13.44
C PHE A 331 20.58 3.98 14.43
N GLY A 332 20.97 5.16 13.95
CA GLY A 332 21.80 6.09 14.72
C GLY A 332 21.01 6.89 15.77
N PHE A 333 19.76 7.22 15.49
CA PHE A 333 18.89 8.03 16.34
C PHE A 333 17.64 7.25 16.81
N SER A 334 17.76 5.92 16.91
CA SER A 334 16.67 5.02 17.29
C SER A 334 15.98 5.43 18.60
N ARG A 335 16.73 5.82 19.61
CA ARG A 335 16.17 6.23 20.91
C ARG A 335 15.35 7.52 20.80
N GLN A 336 15.83 8.51 20.04
CA GLN A 336 15.11 9.76 19.79
C GLN A 336 13.85 9.51 18.97
N MET A 337 13.91 8.61 17.97
CA MET A 337 12.75 8.23 17.19
C MET A 337 11.69 7.54 18.04
N MET A 338 12.09 6.66 18.96
CA MET A 338 11.16 5.99 19.86
C MET A 338 10.58 6.92 20.92
N SER A 339 11.31 7.94 21.36
CA SER A 339 10.82 8.94 22.33
C SER A 339 9.70 9.82 21.77
N LEU A 340 9.46 9.82 20.45
CA LEU A 340 8.29 10.45 19.85
C LEU A 340 6.97 9.73 20.22
N PHE A 341 7.05 8.45 20.61
CA PHE A 341 5.90 7.59 20.89
C PHE A 341 5.81 7.15 22.35
N LEU A 342 6.93 7.14 23.07
CA LEU A 342 7.03 6.57 24.40
C LEU A 342 7.68 7.59 25.35
N ASN A 343 7.19 7.63 26.59
CA ASN A 343 7.78 8.46 27.62
C ASN A 343 9.14 7.91 28.08
N ALA A 344 10.04 8.78 28.52
CA ALA A 344 11.39 8.41 28.96
C ALA A 344 11.41 7.42 30.14
N GLU A 345 10.36 7.41 30.94
CA GLU A 345 10.18 6.50 32.09
C GLU A 345 9.91 5.05 31.66
N SER A 346 9.37 4.83 30.46
CA SER A 346 9.04 3.49 29.91
C SER A 346 10.29 2.80 29.34
N THR A 347 11.33 2.62 30.14
CA THR A 347 12.66 2.12 29.69
C THR A 347 12.59 0.76 28.99
N GLY A 348 11.76 -0.16 29.48
CA GLY A 348 11.58 -1.50 28.86
C GLY A 348 11.01 -1.42 27.45
N ALA A 349 9.96 -0.60 27.26
CA ALA A 349 9.34 -0.39 25.95
C ALA A 349 10.30 0.36 25.00
N LEU A 350 10.99 1.39 25.47
CA LEU A 350 12.01 2.10 24.72
C LEU A 350 13.10 1.15 24.21
N ASN A 351 13.66 0.32 25.08
CA ASN A 351 14.73 -0.61 24.72
C ASN A 351 14.25 -1.65 23.69
N ALA A 352 13.03 -2.18 23.82
CA ALA A 352 12.46 -3.11 22.84
C ALA A 352 12.30 -2.46 21.46
N GLY A 353 11.78 -1.24 21.40
CA GLY A 353 11.61 -0.49 20.14
C GLY A 353 12.94 -0.07 19.52
N VAL A 354 13.91 0.38 20.32
CA VAL A 354 15.27 0.69 19.88
C VAL A 354 15.93 -0.54 19.28
N ALA A 355 15.85 -1.69 19.95
CA ALA A 355 16.42 -2.94 19.46
C ALA A 355 15.79 -3.35 18.11
N PHE A 356 14.47 -3.22 17.95
CA PHE A 356 13.79 -3.45 16.66
C PHE A 356 14.37 -2.56 15.55
N LEU A 357 14.43 -1.25 15.78
CA LEU A 357 14.90 -0.31 14.76
C LEU A 357 16.37 -0.55 14.40
N GLN A 358 17.23 -0.82 15.37
CA GLN A 358 18.66 -1.07 15.15
C GLN A 358 18.90 -2.39 14.39
N ILE A 359 18.10 -3.43 14.63
CA ILE A 359 18.24 -4.71 13.94
C ILE A 359 17.69 -4.63 12.52
N VAL A 360 16.52 -3.98 12.32
CA VAL A 360 15.79 -4.04 11.06
C VAL A 360 16.26 -2.96 10.08
N SER A 361 16.54 -1.74 10.53
CA SER A 361 16.79 -0.61 9.62
C SER A 361 18.02 -0.75 8.71
N PRO A 362 19.16 -1.37 9.10
CA PRO A 362 20.27 -1.57 8.17
C PRO A 362 19.89 -2.39 6.92
N TRP A 363 18.90 -3.26 7.07
CA TRP A 363 18.42 -4.12 5.98
C TRP A 363 17.47 -3.42 5.02
N TYR A 364 17.16 -2.14 5.24
CA TYR A 364 16.37 -1.35 4.28
C TYR A 364 17.08 -1.23 2.93
N LEU A 365 18.41 -1.17 2.89
CA LEU A 365 19.17 -1.19 1.64
C LEU A 365 18.95 -2.48 0.84
N MET A 366 18.73 -3.61 1.53
CA MET A 366 18.43 -4.88 0.88
C MET A 366 16.96 -4.99 0.45
N ILE A 367 16.01 -4.59 1.31
CA ILE A 367 14.59 -4.69 0.97
C ILE A 367 14.20 -3.80 -0.20
N VAL A 368 14.85 -2.65 -0.39
CA VAL A 368 14.62 -1.81 -1.57
C VAL A 368 15.01 -2.51 -2.86
N VAL A 369 16.08 -3.33 -2.85
CA VAL A 369 16.46 -4.17 -4.01
C VAL A 369 15.32 -5.12 -4.36
N LYS A 370 14.75 -5.80 -3.36
CA LYS A 370 13.60 -6.69 -3.52
C LYS A 370 12.40 -5.94 -4.11
N LEU A 371 12.03 -4.81 -3.51
CA LEU A 371 10.84 -4.05 -3.92
C LEU A 371 10.97 -3.45 -5.33
N MET A 372 12.17 -3.02 -5.72
CA MET A 372 12.44 -2.56 -7.09
C MET A 372 12.33 -3.72 -8.09
N THR A 373 12.90 -4.87 -7.73
CA THR A 373 12.84 -6.07 -8.56
C THR A 373 11.41 -6.59 -8.71
N ASP A 374 10.63 -6.58 -7.62
CA ASP A 374 9.19 -6.89 -7.63
C ASP A 374 8.41 -5.96 -8.56
N GLY A 375 8.78 -4.67 -8.59
CA GLY A 375 8.20 -3.69 -9.50
C GLY A 375 8.31 -4.14 -10.96
N ILE A 376 9.48 -4.61 -11.39
CA ILE A 376 9.67 -5.10 -12.76
C ILE A 376 8.87 -6.37 -13.02
N ILE A 377 8.89 -7.33 -12.09
CA ILE A 377 8.14 -8.59 -12.22
C ILE A 377 6.65 -8.32 -12.39
N ARG A 378 6.09 -7.38 -11.59
CA ARG A 378 4.70 -6.94 -11.70
C ARG A 378 4.41 -6.21 -13.00
N GLY A 379 5.28 -5.27 -13.41
CA GLY A 379 5.14 -4.53 -14.67
C GLY A 379 5.20 -5.42 -15.90
N TYR A 380 5.99 -6.50 -15.85
CA TYR A 380 6.00 -7.56 -16.86
C TYR A 380 4.70 -8.39 -16.85
N GLY A 381 4.01 -8.46 -15.73
CA GLY A 381 2.80 -9.29 -15.54
C GLY A 381 3.11 -10.72 -15.05
N ALA A 382 4.33 -11.00 -14.59
CA ALA A 382 4.72 -12.33 -14.10
C ALA A 382 4.29 -12.54 -12.63
N MET A 383 2.99 -12.43 -12.36
CA MET A 383 2.44 -12.40 -11.00
C MET A 383 2.71 -13.67 -10.18
N LEU A 384 2.80 -14.83 -10.84
CA LEU A 384 3.17 -16.06 -10.15
C LEU A 384 4.57 -15.95 -9.51
N TYR A 385 5.55 -15.39 -10.23
CA TYR A 385 6.90 -15.21 -9.70
C TYR A 385 6.92 -14.22 -8.53
N PHE A 386 6.10 -13.16 -8.61
CA PHE A 386 5.93 -12.20 -7.51
C PHE A 386 5.39 -12.86 -6.24
N VAL A 387 4.35 -13.68 -6.36
CA VAL A 387 3.73 -14.40 -5.24
C VAL A 387 4.71 -15.43 -4.66
N LEU A 388 5.38 -16.22 -5.52
CA LEU A 388 6.37 -17.22 -5.11
C LEU A 388 7.62 -16.63 -4.45
N ALA A 389 7.93 -15.36 -4.70
CA ALA A 389 9.02 -14.65 -4.03
C ALA A 389 8.59 -14.04 -2.69
N THR A 390 7.32 -13.67 -2.54
CA THR A 390 6.85 -12.93 -1.35
C THR A 390 6.31 -13.84 -0.25
N ILE A 391 5.60 -14.93 -0.59
CA ILE A 391 5.05 -15.84 0.43
C ILE A 391 6.15 -16.49 1.29
N PRO A 392 7.29 -16.98 0.72
CA PRO A 392 8.37 -17.54 1.53
C PRO A 392 8.97 -16.56 2.54
N ASP A 393 9.03 -15.25 2.25
CA ASP A 393 9.44 -14.23 3.22
C ASP A 393 8.64 -14.35 4.51
N LEU A 394 7.31 -14.36 4.39
CA LEU A 394 6.44 -14.43 5.55
C LEU A 394 6.57 -15.74 6.31
N ILE A 395 6.58 -16.86 5.59
CA ILE A 395 6.70 -18.20 6.20
C ILE A 395 8.03 -18.31 6.96
N LEU A 396 9.13 -17.91 6.34
CA LEU A 396 10.45 -17.95 6.96
C LEU A 396 10.54 -16.99 8.14
N ARG A 397 9.93 -15.80 8.05
CA ARG A 397 9.87 -14.84 9.15
C ARG A 397 9.16 -15.43 10.37
N ILE A 398 8.04 -16.12 10.19
CA ILE A 398 7.32 -16.78 11.28
C ILE A 398 8.17 -17.93 11.87
N ILE A 399 8.76 -18.78 11.02
CA ILE A 399 9.60 -19.90 11.45
C ILE A 399 10.81 -19.38 12.25
N PHE A 400 11.54 -18.40 11.73
CA PHE A 400 12.70 -17.82 12.41
C PHE A 400 12.31 -17.06 13.65
N ALA A 401 11.14 -16.37 13.67
CA ALA A 401 10.65 -15.74 14.89
C ALA A 401 10.43 -16.77 16.01
N LEU A 402 9.84 -17.92 15.71
CA LEU A 402 9.63 -19.00 16.68
C LEU A 402 10.93 -19.62 17.14
N ILE A 403 11.89 -19.87 16.25
CA ILE A 403 13.18 -20.50 16.57
C ILE A 403 14.07 -19.53 17.39
N PHE A 404 14.24 -18.31 16.88
CA PHE A 404 15.16 -17.36 17.51
C PHE A 404 14.62 -16.80 18.83
N SER A 405 13.29 -16.68 18.97
CA SER A 405 12.70 -16.23 20.22
C SER A 405 12.97 -17.16 21.40
N GLN A 406 13.20 -18.46 21.16
CA GLN A 406 13.57 -19.40 22.22
C GLN A 406 14.97 -19.13 22.82
N LYS A 407 15.90 -18.56 22.03
CA LYS A 407 17.27 -18.25 22.49
C LYS A 407 17.48 -16.79 22.86
N PHE A 408 16.83 -15.89 22.14
CA PHE A 408 17.08 -14.43 22.21
C PHE A 408 15.85 -13.64 22.67
N ALA A 409 14.83 -14.31 23.19
CA ALA A 409 13.56 -13.69 23.60
C ALA A 409 12.97 -12.77 22.50
N SER A 410 12.44 -11.59 22.83
CA SER A 410 11.86 -10.66 21.85
C SER A 410 12.84 -10.21 20.76
N THR A 411 14.14 -10.08 21.09
CA THR A 411 15.17 -9.71 20.11
C THR A 411 15.27 -10.74 18.95
N GLY A 412 15.07 -12.03 19.27
CA GLY A 412 15.01 -13.08 18.24
C GLY A 412 13.90 -12.89 17.23
N ILE A 413 12.76 -12.33 17.63
CA ILE A 413 11.66 -12.00 16.71
C ILE A 413 12.09 -10.90 15.74
N TRP A 414 12.82 -9.89 16.23
CA TRP A 414 13.35 -8.80 15.38
C TRP A 414 14.36 -9.32 14.37
N MET A 415 15.21 -10.24 14.76
CA MET A 415 16.19 -10.87 13.86
C MET A 415 15.54 -11.67 12.73
N ALA A 416 14.34 -12.18 12.90
CA ALA A 416 13.62 -12.93 11.85
C ALA A 416 13.29 -12.07 10.61
N TRP A 417 13.14 -10.75 10.75
CA TRP A 417 12.84 -9.84 9.63
C TRP A 417 13.94 -9.82 8.57
N PRO A 418 15.22 -9.57 8.91
CA PRO A 418 16.33 -9.65 7.98
C PRO A 418 16.42 -10.98 7.23
N PHE A 419 16.26 -12.10 7.93
CA PHE A 419 16.37 -13.43 7.30
C PHE A 419 15.24 -13.69 6.31
N GLY A 420 14.00 -13.31 6.61
CA GLY A 420 12.89 -13.37 5.67
C GLY A 420 13.16 -12.52 4.42
N TRP A 421 13.62 -11.28 4.63
CA TRP A 421 13.95 -10.38 3.53
C TRP A 421 15.12 -10.88 2.66
N LEU A 422 16.14 -11.47 3.28
CA LEU A 422 17.28 -12.03 2.55
C LEU A 422 16.83 -13.15 1.59
N ALA A 423 16.05 -14.09 2.10
CA ALA A 423 15.53 -15.20 1.30
C ALA A 423 14.62 -14.70 0.16
N ALA A 424 13.69 -13.77 0.47
CA ALA A 424 12.80 -13.18 -0.52
C ALA A 424 13.58 -12.41 -1.59
N THR A 425 14.59 -11.63 -1.22
CA THR A 425 15.43 -10.88 -2.16
C THR A 425 16.16 -11.84 -3.11
N GLY A 426 16.74 -12.93 -2.58
CA GLY A 426 17.38 -13.94 -3.41
C GLY A 426 16.44 -14.58 -4.43
N LEU A 427 15.23 -14.97 -3.99
CA LEU A 427 14.20 -15.52 -4.86
C LEU A 427 13.72 -14.51 -5.91
N THR A 428 13.50 -13.26 -5.51
CA THR A 428 13.05 -12.21 -6.42
C THR A 428 14.10 -11.92 -7.49
N ILE A 429 15.39 -11.86 -7.14
CA ILE A 429 16.49 -11.68 -8.10
C ILE A 429 16.57 -12.88 -9.07
N PHE A 430 16.39 -14.09 -8.57
CA PHE A 430 16.35 -15.29 -9.42
C PHE A 430 15.21 -15.23 -10.44
N PHE A 431 14.00 -14.87 -10.03
CA PHE A 431 12.86 -14.71 -10.93
C PHE A 431 13.03 -13.53 -11.89
N TYR A 432 13.63 -12.43 -11.44
CA TYR A 432 13.97 -11.29 -12.29
C TYR A 432 14.88 -11.69 -13.44
N ARG A 433 15.94 -12.49 -13.16
CA ARG A 433 16.82 -12.99 -14.23
C ARG A 433 16.05 -13.83 -15.25
N LYS A 434 15.08 -14.66 -14.80
CA LYS A 434 14.19 -15.41 -15.71
C LYS A 434 13.32 -14.51 -16.56
N VAL A 435 12.75 -13.45 -15.96
CA VAL A 435 11.92 -12.47 -16.66
C VAL A 435 12.76 -11.71 -17.70
N LEU A 436 13.97 -11.25 -17.35
CA LEU A 436 14.88 -10.59 -18.31
C LEU A 436 15.25 -11.50 -19.49
N LYS A 437 15.50 -12.80 -19.24
CA LYS A 437 15.78 -13.75 -20.30
C LYS A 437 14.59 -13.89 -21.25
N LYS A 438 13.37 -13.98 -20.71
CA LYS A 438 12.14 -14.03 -21.54
C LYS A 438 11.93 -12.75 -22.35
N MET A 439 12.21 -11.58 -21.78
CA MET A 439 12.13 -10.31 -22.51
C MET A 439 13.09 -10.24 -23.71
N ARG A 440 14.28 -10.84 -23.58
CA ARG A 440 15.28 -10.88 -24.67
C ARG A 440 14.94 -11.90 -25.76
N CYS A 441 14.31 -13.04 -25.38
CA CYS A 441 13.96 -14.10 -26.33
C CYS A 441 12.66 -13.81 -27.09
N ASN A 442 11.71 -13.12 -26.49
CA ASN A 442 10.50 -12.65 -27.14
C ASN A 442 10.84 -11.28 -27.76
N ASN A 443 11.38 -11.26 -28.97
CA ASN A 443 11.36 -10.06 -29.80
C ASN A 443 9.87 -9.69 -30.01
N PHE A 444 9.40 -8.71 -29.26
CA PHE A 444 8.06 -8.13 -29.39
C PHE A 444 7.98 -7.30 -30.68
#